data_4ec7609df131cb8eb70fbd2ecf7d4f5b
#
_entry.id   4ec7609df131cb8eb70fbd2ecf7d4f5b
#
_cell.length_a   1.000
_cell.length_b   1.000
_cell.length_c   1.000
_cell.angle_alpha   90.00
_cell.angle_beta   90.00
_cell.angle_gamma   90.00
#
_symmetry.space_group_name_H-M   'P 1'
#
loop_
_entity.id
_entity.type
_entity.pdbx_description
1 polymer ?
#
loop_
_entity_poly.entity_id
_entity_poly.type
_entity_poly.pdbx_seq_one_letter_code
_entity_poly.pdbx_strand_id
1 'polypeptide(L)'
;MKLTTQHTLRLISQYPLIILFIFSSYFLFLSYGQFDTTLTLKNKIESTKVLSSLSIELAKERGLSASYLSSQGSIAKEALQEQRANVNKSIKEFHDFYQIHEVTPNIKTIITYVTNIVDIRKAVDGFGIDFNKMFFEYYSQINAQLLKELETIGTINTNSNISNLTYSLVSAYKNIEYLGQERGFVAKILSQYVPFSPKDLETWITIFGVSNIFDHTTINDTMTRSQIENLYKLPENVKLEEEITQVKAELITAAQTGEYLIDPTLWFGLLTKKIDILDKSAQIIKASLQAQEQSYDNQNIGQLIGAGLTWIISIVLMFLGFGLSGQFRKNVRGLENIFTRVEELAETKQKVDFNTAEGMNVAYGIIDKAIENIAKEKQNAEEASAAKSIFLANMSHEIRTPLNGIIGFTELLRNSDLDEEKREFVDVIEKSSENLL
;
A
#
# COMPACT_ATOMS: atom_id res chain seq x y z
N MET A 1 0.88 9.73 44.13
CA MET A 1 -0.25 10.16 43.33
C MET A 1 -1.17 8.95 43.15
N LYS A 2 -2.28 8.82 43.92
CA LYS A 2 -3.22 7.69 43.76
C LYS A 2 -3.98 7.91 42.45
N LEU A 3 -3.75 7.07 41.46
CA LEU A 3 -4.48 7.08 40.18
C LEU A 3 -5.95 6.74 40.48
N THR A 4 -6.88 7.61 40.07
CA THR A 4 -8.31 7.28 40.15
C THR A 4 -8.63 6.13 39.20
N THR A 5 -9.61 5.29 39.54
CA THR A 5 -10.03 4.14 38.71
C THR A 5 -10.38 4.59 37.27
N GLN A 6 -10.89 5.81 37.09
CA GLN A 6 -11.12 6.41 35.77
C GLN A 6 -9.81 6.69 35.01
N HIS A 7 -8.76 7.19 35.65
CA HIS A 7 -7.45 7.38 35.02
C HIS A 7 -6.81 6.06 34.66
N THR A 8 -6.88 5.08 35.54
CA THR A 8 -6.36 3.72 35.27
C THR A 8 -7.09 3.07 34.10
N LEU A 9 -8.40 3.23 34.03
CA LEU A 9 -9.22 2.67 32.94
C LEU A 9 -8.90 3.35 31.58
N ARG A 10 -8.65 4.66 31.57
CA ARG A 10 -8.20 5.38 30.37
C ARG A 10 -6.80 4.97 29.95
N LEU A 11 -5.88 4.82 30.90
CA LEU A 11 -4.52 4.37 30.63
C LEU A 11 -4.52 2.97 29.99
N ILE A 12 -5.34 2.07 30.47
CA ILE A 12 -5.35 0.68 30.00
C ILE A 12 -6.20 0.50 28.75
N SER A 13 -7.34 1.21 28.60
CA SER A 13 -8.29 0.96 27.51
C SER A 13 -8.21 1.97 26.36
N GLN A 14 -7.95 3.25 26.61
CA GLN A 14 -8.01 4.29 25.58
C GLN A 14 -6.66 4.63 24.98
N TYR A 15 -5.60 4.77 25.79
CA TYR A 15 -4.29 5.14 25.26
C TYR A 15 -3.69 4.09 24.31
N PRO A 16 -3.74 2.78 24.58
CA PRO A 16 -3.26 1.79 23.62
C PRO A 16 -4.01 1.84 22.28
N LEU A 17 -5.32 2.10 22.28
CA LEU A 17 -6.12 2.22 21.06
C LEU A 17 -5.78 3.48 20.26
N ILE A 18 -5.52 4.61 20.94
CA ILE A 18 -5.04 5.83 20.29
C ILE A 18 -3.66 5.62 19.68
N ILE A 19 -2.74 4.98 20.41
CA ILE A 19 -1.40 4.64 19.92
C ILE A 19 -1.50 3.71 18.71
N LEU A 20 -2.35 2.69 18.77
CA LEU A 20 -2.60 1.77 17.66
C LEU A 20 -3.13 2.51 16.42
N PHE A 21 -4.06 3.46 16.61
CA PHE A 21 -4.60 4.28 15.53
C PHE A 21 -3.52 5.18 14.90
N ILE A 22 -2.70 5.84 15.71
CA ILE A 22 -1.60 6.67 15.21
C ILE A 22 -0.60 5.82 14.43
N PHE A 23 -0.22 4.65 14.98
CA PHE A 23 0.73 3.75 14.34
C PHE A 23 0.19 3.18 13.02
N SER A 24 -1.08 2.74 13.01
CA SER A 24 -1.72 2.23 11.79
C SER A 24 -1.90 3.32 10.72
N SER A 25 -2.16 4.58 11.13
CA SER A 25 -2.23 5.72 10.21
C SER A 25 -0.86 6.03 9.58
N TYR A 26 0.21 5.99 10.38
CA TYR A 26 1.57 6.16 9.90
C TYR A 26 1.98 5.03 8.95
N PHE A 27 1.64 3.79 9.28
CA PHE A 27 1.91 2.62 8.43
C PHE A 27 1.15 2.70 7.10
N LEU A 28 -0.11 3.13 7.12
CA LEU A 28 -0.90 3.37 5.90
C LEU A 28 -0.28 4.46 5.03
N PHE A 29 0.18 5.56 5.62
CA PHE A 29 0.88 6.63 4.91
C PHE A 29 2.16 6.13 4.22
N LEU A 30 2.99 5.33 4.91
CA LEU A 30 4.19 4.74 4.32
C LEU A 30 3.86 3.78 3.17
N SER A 31 2.85 2.91 3.36
CA SER A 31 2.43 1.95 2.33
C SER A 31 1.87 2.65 1.10
N TYR A 32 1.16 3.76 1.28
CA TYR A 32 0.68 4.59 0.16
C TYR A 32 1.85 5.21 -0.62
N GLY A 33 2.86 5.72 0.06
CA GLY A 33 4.06 6.26 -0.58
C GLY A 33 4.83 5.22 -1.41
N GLN A 34 4.91 3.97 -0.91
CA GLN A 34 5.51 2.85 -1.66
C GLN A 34 4.67 2.49 -2.90
N PHE A 35 3.36 2.48 -2.79
CA PHE A 35 2.45 2.22 -3.92
C PHE A 35 2.59 3.29 -5.00
N ASP A 36 2.65 4.57 -4.64
CA ASP A 36 2.86 5.68 -5.58
C ASP A 36 4.19 5.57 -6.32
N THR A 37 5.26 5.18 -5.60
CA THR A 37 6.57 4.89 -6.21
C THR A 37 6.48 3.73 -7.22
N THR A 38 5.70 2.70 -6.92
CA THR A 38 5.49 1.54 -7.81
C THR A 38 4.76 1.96 -9.08
N LEU A 39 3.75 2.81 -8.99
CA LEU A 39 3.02 3.32 -10.14
C LEU A 39 3.94 4.15 -11.06
N THR A 40 4.78 4.99 -10.47
CA THR A 40 5.81 5.75 -11.19
C THR A 40 6.80 4.83 -11.90
N LEU A 41 7.27 3.77 -11.24
CA LEU A 41 8.16 2.76 -11.82
C LEU A 41 7.51 2.07 -13.02
N LYS A 42 6.27 1.63 -12.88
CA LYS A 42 5.51 0.97 -13.95
C LYS A 42 5.42 1.84 -15.20
N ASN A 43 5.01 3.09 -15.05
CA ASN A 43 4.94 4.05 -16.15
C ASN A 43 6.29 4.23 -16.85
N LYS A 44 7.38 4.25 -16.09
CA LYS A 44 8.73 4.38 -16.64
C LYS A 44 9.23 3.11 -17.33
N ILE A 45 8.87 1.93 -16.84
CA ILE A 45 9.16 0.65 -17.53
C ILE A 45 8.37 0.57 -18.85
N GLU A 46 7.13 1.03 -18.87
CA GLU A 46 6.35 1.13 -20.12
C GLU A 46 6.99 2.13 -21.09
N SER A 47 7.47 3.28 -20.61
CA SER A 47 8.20 4.22 -21.44
C SER A 47 9.47 3.63 -22.06
N THR A 48 10.17 2.74 -21.33
CA THR A 48 11.35 2.00 -21.85
C THR A 48 11.01 1.22 -23.10
N LYS A 49 9.85 0.57 -23.14
CA LYS A 49 9.39 -0.19 -24.32
C LYS A 49 9.22 0.70 -25.54
N VAL A 50 8.60 1.85 -25.35
CA VAL A 50 8.30 2.79 -26.45
C VAL A 50 9.57 3.47 -26.94
N LEU A 51 10.42 3.93 -26.02
CA LEU A 51 11.69 4.60 -26.36
C LEU A 51 12.69 3.65 -27.04
N SER A 52 12.83 2.42 -26.52
CA SER A 52 13.74 1.44 -27.12
C SER A 52 13.28 0.96 -28.49
N SER A 53 11.97 0.75 -28.67
CA SER A 53 11.40 0.39 -29.97
C SER A 53 11.70 1.48 -31.00
N LEU A 54 11.43 2.73 -30.66
CA LEU A 54 11.71 3.84 -31.58
C LEU A 54 13.21 3.98 -31.89
N SER A 55 14.08 3.82 -30.88
CA SER A 55 15.54 3.86 -31.07
C SER A 55 16.05 2.78 -32.02
N ILE A 56 15.57 1.53 -31.84
CA ILE A 56 15.97 0.40 -32.68
C ILE A 56 15.51 0.62 -34.13
N GLU A 57 14.25 1.03 -34.32
CA GLU A 57 13.71 1.21 -35.69
C GLU A 57 14.38 2.41 -36.40
N LEU A 58 14.72 3.50 -35.70
CA LEU A 58 15.51 4.61 -36.24
C LEU A 58 16.94 4.17 -36.58
N ALA A 59 17.60 3.33 -35.77
CA ALA A 59 18.93 2.82 -36.05
C ALA A 59 18.95 1.93 -37.32
N LYS A 60 17.90 1.14 -37.54
CA LYS A 60 17.75 0.33 -38.78
C LYS A 60 17.53 1.23 -40.00
N GLU A 61 16.64 2.25 -39.89
CA GLU A 61 16.41 3.22 -40.97
C GLU A 61 17.69 3.99 -41.29
N ARG A 62 18.48 4.42 -40.29
CA ARG A 62 19.80 5.03 -40.47
C ARG A 62 20.71 4.14 -41.30
N GLY A 63 20.82 2.85 -40.98
CA GLY A 63 21.66 1.89 -41.69
C GLY A 63 21.24 1.70 -43.15
N LEU A 64 19.94 1.55 -43.40
CA LEU A 64 19.39 1.41 -44.76
C LEU A 64 19.50 2.71 -45.55
N SER A 65 19.29 3.86 -44.94
CA SER A 65 19.49 5.20 -45.56
C SER A 65 20.97 5.40 -45.96
N ALA A 66 21.90 4.92 -45.11
CA ALA A 66 23.33 4.98 -45.41
C ALA A 66 23.68 4.11 -46.64
N SER A 67 23.15 2.89 -46.70
CA SER A 67 23.34 1.99 -47.87
C SER A 67 22.70 2.57 -49.14
N TYR A 68 21.50 3.14 -49.03
CA TYR A 68 20.81 3.76 -50.14
C TYR A 68 21.59 4.95 -50.71
N LEU A 69 22.06 5.86 -49.84
CA LEU A 69 22.85 7.03 -50.22
C LEU A 69 24.19 6.60 -50.86
N SER A 70 24.91 5.67 -50.23
CA SER A 70 26.23 5.21 -50.71
C SER A 70 26.16 4.50 -52.07
N SER A 71 25.04 3.86 -52.35
CA SER A 71 24.82 3.14 -53.64
C SER A 71 24.10 3.96 -54.71
N GLN A 72 23.86 5.24 -54.45
CA GLN A 72 23.07 6.12 -55.33
C GLN A 72 21.70 5.51 -55.69
N GLY A 73 21.03 4.88 -54.69
CA GLY A 73 19.70 4.32 -54.83
C GLY A 73 19.61 2.93 -55.43
N SER A 74 20.75 2.30 -55.77
CA SER A 74 20.77 0.95 -56.38
C SER A 74 20.56 -0.19 -55.37
N ILE A 75 20.83 0.07 -54.11
CA ILE A 75 20.71 -0.94 -53.01
C ILE A 75 19.75 -0.43 -51.95
N ALA A 76 19.03 -1.34 -51.26
CA ALA A 76 18.21 -1.12 -50.11
C ALA A 76 16.92 -0.27 -50.30
N LYS A 77 16.50 0.09 -51.52
CA LYS A 77 15.34 0.95 -51.78
C LYS A 77 14.05 0.39 -51.18
N GLU A 78 13.73 -0.89 -51.46
CA GLU A 78 12.49 -1.52 -50.96
C GLU A 78 12.57 -1.74 -49.47
N ALA A 79 13.68 -2.25 -48.95
CA ALA A 79 13.90 -2.45 -47.52
C ALA A 79 13.81 -1.11 -46.71
N LEU A 80 14.31 -0.02 -47.30
CA LEU A 80 14.20 1.32 -46.70
C LEU A 80 12.74 1.82 -46.61
N GLN A 81 11.95 1.55 -47.68
CA GLN A 81 10.52 1.92 -47.65
C GLN A 81 9.74 1.13 -46.57
N GLU A 82 9.97 -0.16 -46.47
CA GLU A 82 9.39 -1.01 -45.44
C GLU A 82 9.82 -0.55 -44.04
N GLN A 83 11.12 -0.27 -43.85
CA GLN A 83 11.65 0.21 -42.56
C GLN A 83 11.06 1.56 -42.15
N ARG A 84 10.82 2.46 -43.08
CA ARG A 84 10.15 3.74 -42.83
C ARG A 84 8.71 3.54 -42.33
N ALA A 85 8.00 2.52 -42.79
CA ALA A 85 6.68 2.18 -42.27
C ALA A 85 6.77 1.70 -40.81
N ASN A 86 7.79 0.89 -40.47
CA ASN A 86 8.03 0.46 -39.10
C ASN A 86 8.37 1.65 -38.18
N VAL A 87 9.23 2.56 -38.63
CA VAL A 87 9.55 3.78 -37.89
C VAL A 87 8.30 4.66 -37.69
N ASN A 88 7.47 4.83 -38.72
CA ASN A 88 6.23 5.59 -38.57
C ASN A 88 5.28 5.01 -37.54
N LYS A 89 5.20 3.67 -37.47
CA LYS A 89 4.45 2.98 -36.44
C LYS A 89 5.00 3.24 -35.04
N SER A 90 6.32 3.13 -34.86
CA SER A 90 6.98 3.40 -33.58
C SER A 90 6.87 4.89 -33.18
N ILE A 91 6.90 5.81 -34.11
CA ILE A 91 6.65 7.24 -33.89
C ILE A 91 5.21 7.45 -33.38
N LYS A 92 4.24 6.79 -33.99
CA LYS A 92 2.86 6.88 -33.54
C LYS A 92 2.70 6.33 -32.10
N GLU A 93 3.25 5.16 -31.82
CA GLU A 93 3.25 4.56 -30.48
C GLU A 93 3.90 5.50 -29.44
N PHE A 94 4.99 6.16 -29.82
CA PHE A 94 5.66 7.16 -28.99
C PHE A 94 4.77 8.38 -28.73
N HIS A 95 4.12 8.93 -29.74
CA HIS A 95 3.21 10.06 -29.59
C HIS A 95 1.99 9.69 -28.73
N ASP A 96 1.35 8.55 -29.01
CA ASP A 96 0.19 8.06 -28.27
C ASP A 96 0.53 7.90 -26.77
N PHE A 97 1.72 7.38 -26.47
CA PHE A 97 2.19 7.22 -25.09
C PHE A 97 2.36 8.58 -24.37
N TYR A 98 3.04 9.54 -25.01
CA TYR A 98 3.33 10.84 -24.39
C TYR A 98 2.17 11.86 -24.48
N GLN A 99 1.03 11.50 -25.07
CA GLN A 99 -0.20 12.29 -24.92
C GLN A 99 -0.81 12.20 -23.52
N ILE A 100 -0.60 11.09 -22.82
CA ILE A 100 -1.19 10.79 -21.51
C ILE A 100 -0.17 10.72 -20.38
N HIS A 101 1.12 10.82 -20.71
CA HIS A 101 2.22 10.77 -19.74
C HIS A 101 3.02 12.07 -19.72
N GLU A 102 3.79 12.27 -18.67
CA GLU A 102 4.62 13.46 -18.48
C GLU A 102 5.62 13.65 -19.62
N VAL A 103 5.69 14.85 -20.15
CA VAL A 103 6.59 15.24 -21.23
C VAL A 103 7.77 16.03 -20.67
N THR A 104 8.91 15.37 -20.51
CA THR A 104 10.17 16.01 -20.08
C THR A 104 10.71 16.96 -21.13
N PRO A 105 11.63 17.90 -20.77
CA PRO A 105 12.31 18.74 -21.76
C PRO A 105 13.02 17.95 -22.84
N ASN A 106 13.58 16.77 -22.48
CA ASN A 106 14.25 15.88 -23.43
C ASN A 106 13.25 15.23 -24.38
N ILE A 107 12.08 14.80 -23.90
CA ILE A 107 10.99 14.28 -24.76
C ILE A 107 10.52 15.33 -25.75
N LYS A 108 10.40 16.61 -25.34
CA LYS A 108 10.08 17.73 -26.28
C LYS A 108 11.11 17.84 -27.41
N THR A 109 12.39 17.67 -27.07
CA THR A 109 13.47 17.65 -28.04
C THR A 109 13.33 16.49 -29.02
N ILE A 110 13.05 15.29 -28.53
CA ILE A 110 12.82 14.09 -29.36
C ILE A 110 11.63 14.30 -30.29
N ILE A 111 10.50 14.84 -29.81
CA ILE A 111 9.33 15.17 -30.62
C ILE A 111 9.70 16.07 -31.77
N THR A 112 10.51 17.13 -31.52
CA THR A 112 10.98 18.06 -32.56
C THR A 112 11.80 17.33 -33.63
N TYR A 113 12.73 16.48 -33.24
CA TYR A 113 13.53 15.68 -34.19
C TYR A 113 12.64 14.78 -35.04
N VAL A 114 11.75 14.04 -34.41
CA VAL A 114 10.87 13.08 -35.07
C VAL A 114 9.91 13.74 -36.04
N THR A 115 9.46 14.95 -35.74
CA THR A 115 8.63 15.76 -36.67
C THR A 115 9.39 16.11 -37.94
N ASN A 116 10.70 16.38 -37.85
CA ASN A 116 11.54 16.76 -38.97
C ASN A 116 11.99 15.57 -39.85
N ILE A 117 11.65 14.32 -39.49
CA ILE A 117 12.09 13.11 -40.20
C ILE A 117 11.66 13.09 -41.67
N VAL A 118 10.50 13.70 -41.98
CA VAL A 118 9.95 13.74 -43.33
C VAL A 118 10.89 14.54 -44.29
N ASP A 119 11.45 15.63 -43.80
CA ASP A 119 12.34 16.45 -44.60
C ASP A 119 13.72 15.80 -44.80
N ILE A 120 14.20 15.10 -43.79
CA ILE A 120 15.42 14.28 -43.89
C ILE A 120 15.24 13.16 -44.93
N ARG A 121 14.11 12.45 -44.89
CA ARG A 121 13.79 11.38 -45.87
C ARG A 121 13.72 11.92 -47.30
N LYS A 122 13.08 13.10 -47.50
CA LYS A 122 13.08 13.74 -48.83
C LYS A 122 14.49 14.07 -49.31
N ALA A 123 15.34 14.59 -48.41
CA ALA A 123 16.73 14.89 -48.73
C ALA A 123 17.55 13.63 -49.03
N VAL A 124 17.30 12.52 -48.36
CA VAL A 124 17.89 11.20 -48.66
C VAL A 124 17.43 10.68 -50.02
N ASP A 125 16.13 10.76 -50.31
CA ASP A 125 15.56 10.29 -51.59
C ASP A 125 16.05 11.08 -52.80
N GLY A 126 16.30 12.39 -52.59
CA GLY A 126 16.83 13.30 -53.59
C GLY A 126 18.36 13.37 -53.66
N PHE A 127 19.09 12.54 -52.89
CA PHE A 127 20.56 12.59 -52.74
C PHE A 127 21.10 13.99 -52.39
N GLY A 128 20.27 14.80 -51.74
CA GLY A 128 20.57 16.20 -51.37
C GLY A 128 21.13 16.38 -49.96
N ILE A 129 21.50 15.30 -49.26
CA ILE A 129 22.04 15.34 -47.92
C ILE A 129 23.38 14.61 -47.82
N ASP A 130 24.34 15.23 -47.12
CA ASP A 130 25.60 14.57 -46.79
C ASP A 130 25.42 13.42 -45.79
N PHE A 131 26.28 12.38 -45.96
CA PHE A 131 26.26 11.22 -45.08
C PHE A 131 26.38 11.60 -43.60
N ASN A 132 27.30 12.49 -43.22
CA ASN A 132 27.52 12.83 -41.81
C ASN A 132 26.32 13.56 -41.21
N LYS A 133 25.69 14.47 -42.00
CA LYS A 133 24.45 15.15 -41.58
C LYS A 133 23.32 14.16 -41.33
N MET A 134 23.08 13.23 -42.25
CA MET A 134 22.02 12.22 -42.10
C MET A 134 22.37 11.25 -40.97
N PHE A 135 23.56 10.67 -40.98
CA PHE A 135 23.93 9.55 -40.13
C PHE A 135 24.18 9.96 -38.67
N PHE A 136 25.09 10.93 -38.46
CA PHE A 136 25.50 11.37 -37.12
C PHE A 136 24.65 12.50 -36.57
N GLU A 137 24.48 13.60 -37.34
CA GLU A 137 23.83 14.80 -36.81
C GLU A 137 22.32 14.67 -36.71
N TYR A 138 21.71 13.74 -37.45
CA TYR A 138 20.27 13.48 -37.34
C TYR A 138 19.96 12.17 -36.63
N TYR A 139 20.11 11.00 -37.29
CA TYR A 139 19.66 9.71 -36.69
C TYR A 139 20.38 9.34 -35.40
N SER A 140 21.73 9.46 -35.36
CA SER A 140 22.48 9.15 -34.14
C SER A 140 22.19 10.16 -33.02
N GLN A 141 21.91 11.40 -33.37
CA GLN A 141 21.55 12.45 -32.39
C GLN A 141 20.18 12.17 -31.75
N ILE A 142 19.16 11.77 -32.55
CA ILE A 142 17.86 11.35 -31.98
C ILE A 142 18.06 10.16 -31.04
N ASN A 143 18.80 9.13 -31.46
CA ASN A 143 19.07 7.97 -30.65
C ASN A 143 19.83 8.30 -29.36
N ALA A 144 20.76 9.25 -29.39
CA ALA A 144 21.42 9.75 -28.19
C ALA A 144 20.42 10.39 -27.20
N GLN A 145 19.43 11.15 -27.69
CA GLN A 145 18.39 11.72 -26.83
C GLN A 145 17.45 10.65 -26.28
N LEU A 146 17.07 9.64 -27.07
CA LEU A 146 16.27 8.50 -26.63
C LEU A 146 17.01 7.70 -25.54
N LEU A 147 18.29 7.42 -25.71
CA LEU A 147 19.11 6.72 -24.73
C LEU A 147 19.31 7.54 -23.45
N LYS A 148 19.46 8.86 -23.57
CA LYS A 148 19.51 9.77 -22.41
C LYS A 148 18.22 9.74 -21.61
N GLU A 149 17.06 9.66 -22.26
CA GLU A 149 15.77 9.55 -21.56
C GLU A 149 15.67 8.18 -20.85
N LEU A 150 16.13 7.09 -21.49
CA LEU A 150 16.19 5.77 -20.87
C LEU A 150 17.08 5.76 -19.61
N GLU A 151 18.16 6.52 -19.55
CA GLU A 151 19.00 6.64 -18.34
C GLU A 151 18.26 7.19 -17.14
N THR A 152 17.28 8.08 -17.36
CA THR A 152 16.51 8.68 -16.26
C THR A 152 15.66 7.63 -15.50
N ILE A 153 15.40 6.47 -16.11
CA ILE A 153 14.62 5.40 -15.51
C ILE A 153 15.39 4.73 -14.37
N GLY A 154 16.70 4.57 -14.52
CA GLY A 154 17.58 4.01 -13.49
C GLY A 154 17.76 4.88 -12.24
N THR A 155 17.30 6.13 -12.27
CA THR A 155 17.43 7.07 -11.13
C THR A 155 16.31 6.94 -10.10
N ILE A 156 15.29 6.10 -10.35
CA ILE A 156 14.20 5.88 -9.39
C ILE A 156 14.73 5.07 -8.21
N ASN A 157 14.50 5.58 -7.01
CA ASN A 157 14.91 4.94 -5.78
C ASN A 157 13.99 3.74 -5.45
N THR A 158 14.28 2.60 -6.08
CA THR A 158 13.56 1.34 -5.96
C THR A 158 14.44 0.25 -5.35
N ASN A 159 13.99 -0.99 -5.44
CA ASN A 159 14.79 -2.16 -5.11
C ASN A 159 16.10 -2.19 -5.94
N SER A 160 17.22 -2.48 -5.29
CA SER A 160 18.56 -2.52 -5.90
C SER A 160 18.65 -3.42 -7.14
N ASN A 161 17.88 -4.53 -7.17
CA ASN A 161 17.84 -5.44 -8.33
C ASN A 161 17.17 -4.81 -9.55
N ILE A 162 16.04 -4.09 -9.35
CA ILE A 162 15.35 -3.37 -10.42
C ILE A 162 16.26 -2.27 -10.99
N SER A 163 16.93 -1.51 -10.14
CA SER A 163 17.88 -0.47 -10.57
C SER A 163 19.06 -1.07 -11.36
N ASN A 164 19.62 -2.19 -10.90
CA ASN A 164 20.71 -2.89 -11.59
C ASN A 164 20.28 -3.43 -12.95
N LEU A 165 19.11 -4.08 -13.05
CA LEU A 165 18.58 -4.58 -14.32
C LEU A 165 18.29 -3.42 -15.29
N THR A 166 17.75 -2.28 -14.80
CA THR A 166 17.50 -1.12 -15.62
C THR A 166 18.81 -0.52 -16.18
N TYR A 167 19.83 -0.39 -15.33
CA TYR A 167 21.15 0.07 -15.76
C TYR A 167 21.73 -0.87 -16.83
N SER A 168 21.67 -2.18 -16.61
CA SER A 168 22.16 -3.19 -17.55
C SER A 168 21.40 -3.15 -18.88
N LEU A 169 20.08 -2.92 -18.85
CA LEU A 169 19.26 -2.77 -20.05
C LEU A 169 19.65 -1.54 -20.86
N VAL A 170 19.83 -0.40 -20.21
CA VAL A 170 20.28 0.84 -20.86
C VAL A 170 21.68 0.66 -21.46
N SER A 171 22.58 0.01 -20.74
CA SER A 171 23.93 -0.31 -21.21
C SER A 171 23.91 -1.19 -22.46
N ALA A 172 23.01 -2.22 -22.49
CA ALA A 172 22.83 -3.05 -23.67
C ALA A 172 22.33 -2.23 -24.89
N TYR A 173 21.34 -1.36 -24.72
CA TYR A 173 20.84 -0.51 -25.81
C TYR A 173 21.90 0.49 -26.30
N LYS A 174 22.69 1.07 -25.40
CA LYS A 174 23.83 1.91 -25.80
C LYS A 174 24.83 1.15 -26.64
N ASN A 175 25.14 -0.06 -26.23
CA ASN A 175 26.07 -0.93 -26.96
C ASN A 175 25.54 -1.28 -28.37
N ILE A 176 24.23 -1.58 -28.48
CA ILE A 176 23.55 -1.81 -29.77
C ILE A 176 23.68 -0.57 -30.67
N GLU A 177 23.44 0.60 -30.12
CA GLU A 177 23.52 1.88 -30.88
C GLU A 177 24.92 2.12 -31.38
N TYR A 178 25.95 2.01 -30.55
CA TYR A 178 27.34 2.26 -30.96
C TYR A 178 27.85 1.20 -31.96
N LEU A 179 27.49 -0.07 -31.79
CA LEU A 179 27.77 -1.08 -32.78
C LEU A 179 27.04 -0.83 -34.10
N GLY A 180 25.81 -0.32 -34.06
CA GLY A 180 25.09 0.11 -35.25
C GLY A 180 25.77 1.27 -35.97
N GLN A 181 26.34 2.23 -35.21
CA GLN A 181 27.16 3.32 -35.76
C GLN A 181 28.44 2.77 -36.37
N GLU A 182 29.18 1.92 -35.66
CA GLU A 182 30.39 1.28 -36.14
C GLU A 182 30.15 0.52 -37.44
N ARG A 183 29.09 -0.31 -37.45
CA ARG A 183 28.69 -1.10 -38.63
C ARG A 183 28.46 -0.24 -39.86
N GLY A 184 27.64 0.81 -39.74
CA GLY A 184 27.27 1.67 -40.87
C GLY A 184 28.40 2.57 -41.34
N PHE A 185 29.18 3.12 -40.42
CA PHE A 185 30.26 4.03 -40.72
C PHE A 185 31.41 3.29 -41.45
N VAL A 186 31.87 2.16 -40.94
CA VAL A 186 32.94 1.36 -41.56
C VAL A 186 32.49 0.77 -42.89
N ALA A 187 31.22 0.26 -42.98
CA ALA A 187 30.69 -0.26 -44.23
C ALA A 187 30.71 0.78 -45.36
N LYS A 188 30.43 2.08 -45.04
CA LYS A 188 30.56 3.18 -46.03
C LYS A 188 31.99 3.31 -46.55
N ILE A 189 32.98 3.29 -45.66
CA ILE A 189 34.40 3.47 -46.08
C ILE A 189 34.86 2.27 -46.91
N LEU A 190 34.54 1.07 -46.47
CA LEU A 190 34.83 -0.14 -47.20
C LEU A 190 34.23 -0.13 -48.64
N SER A 191 32.99 0.35 -48.78
CA SER A 191 32.30 0.42 -50.08
C SER A 191 32.91 1.41 -51.03
N GLN A 192 33.69 2.37 -50.57
CA GLN A 192 34.41 3.35 -51.40
C GLN A 192 35.81 2.94 -51.80
N TYR A 193 36.34 1.88 -51.19
CA TYR A 193 37.72 1.38 -51.39
C TYR A 193 38.77 2.51 -51.24
N VAL A 194 38.57 3.39 -50.25
CA VAL A 194 39.49 4.49 -49.96
C VAL A 194 40.14 4.29 -48.59
N PRO A 195 41.39 4.81 -48.39
CA PRO A 195 41.99 4.83 -47.05
C PRO A 195 41.13 5.61 -46.07
N PHE A 196 41.21 5.24 -44.79
CA PHE A 196 40.62 6.10 -43.74
C PHE A 196 41.34 7.45 -43.71
N SER A 197 40.59 8.53 -43.81
CA SER A 197 41.17 9.84 -43.48
C SER A 197 41.54 9.88 -41.99
N PRO A 198 42.47 10.74 -41.55
CA PRO A 198 42.77 10.86 -40.13
C PRO A 198 41.53 11.13 -39.26
N LYS A 199 40.57 11.92 -39.79
CA LYS A 199 39.30 12.21 -39.15
C LYS A 199 38.37 10.99 -39.08
N ASP A 200 38.31 10.20 -40.14
CA ASP A 200 37.51 8.98 -40.17
C ASP A 200 38.07 7.94 -39.20
N LEU A 201 39.40 7.82 -39.11
CA LEU A 201 40.04 6.91 -38.16
C LEU A 201 39.79 7.35 -36.73
N GLU A 202 39.89 8.64 -36.41
CA GLU A 202 39.56 9.19 -35.10
C GLU A 202 38.10 8.89 -34.75
N THR A 203 37.18 9.13 -35.70
CA THR A 203 35.74 8.84 -35.52
C THR A 203 35.51 7.37 -35.25
N TRP A 204 36.13 6.44 -36.01
CA TRP A 204 35.99 5.01 -35.81
C TRP A 204 36.54 4.58 -34.45
N ILE A 205 37.74 5.03 -34.06
CA ILE A 205 38.35 4.69 -32.76
C ILE A 205 37.45 5.17 -31.62
N THR A 206 36.84 6.34 -31.74
CA THR A 206 35.93 6.88 -30.77
C THR A 206 34.67 5.99 -30.62
N ILE A 207 34.04 5.61 -31.74
CA ILE A 207 32.87 4.72 -31.72
C ILE A 207 33.25 3.34 -31.17
N PHE A 208 34.38 2.80 -31.61
CA PHE A 208 34.88 1.50 -31.15
C PHE A 208 35.15 1.47 -29.65
N GLY A 209 35.74 2.54 -29.09
CA GLY A 209 36.01 2.68 -27.66
C GLY A 209 34.77 2.60 -26.79
N VAL A 210 33.61 3.03 -27.32
CA VAL A 210 32.31 3.03 -26.59
C VAL A 210 31.39 1.91 -27.04
N SER A 211 31.74 1.12 -28.05
CA SER A 211 30.90 0.03 -28.56
C SER A 211 31.02 -1.30 -27.77
N ASN A 212 31.60 -1.28 -26.58
CA ASN A 212 31.82 -2.48 -25.77
C ASN A 212 31.57 -2.20 -24.28
N ILE A 213 30.52 -1.41 -23.98
CA ILE A 213 30.19 -0.95 -22.62
C ILE A 213 29.26 -1.90 -21.86
N PHE A 214 28.59 -2.82 -22.54
CA PHE A 214 27.70 -3.76 -21.89
C PHE A 214 28.51 -4.92 -21.29
N ASP A 215 28.45 -5.02 -19.98
CA ASP A 215 29.04 -6.12 -19.21
C ASP A 215 27.95 -6.89 -18.44
N HIS A 216 27.62 -8.08 -18.93
CA HIS A 216 26.60 -8.93 -18.32
C HIS A 216 27.03 -9.50 -16.96
N THR A 217 28.31 -9.49 -16.62
CA THR A 217 28.80 -9.99 -15.32
C THR A 217 28.40 -9.08 -14.17
N THR A 218 28.06 -7.82 -14.45
CA THR A 218 27.57 -6.82 -13.48
C THR A 218 26.11 -6.99 -13.10
N ILE A 219 25.39 -7.91 -13.75
CA ILE A 219 23.97 -8.18 -13.46
C ILE A 219 23.86 -8.95 -12.13
N ASN A 220 23.17 -8.36 -11.16
CA ASN A 220 22.99 -8.95 -9.82
C ASN A 220 22.08 -10.19 -9.86
N ASP A 221 21.04 -10.17 -10.69
CA ASP A 221 20.14 -11.31 -10.84
C ASP A 221 20.85 -12.50 -11.46
N THR A 222 21.10 -13.53 -10.65
CA THR A 222 21.90 -14.70 -11.04
C THR A 222 21.26 -15.50 -12.17
N MET A 223 19.94 -15.54 -12.24
CA MET A 223 19.20 -16.26 -13.29
C MET A 223 19.37 -15.53 -14.63
N THR A 224 19.10 -14.24 -14.66
CA THR A 224 19.28 -13.39 -15.86
C THR A 224 20.72 -13.42 -16.35
N ARG A 225 21.70 -13.26 -15.43
CA ARG A 225 23.11 -13.35 -15.76
C ARG A 225 23.47 -14.68 -16.39
N SER A 226 23.05 -15.80 -15.80
CA SER A 226 23.34 -17.14 -16.32
C SER A 226 22.73 -17.39 -17.70
N GLN A 227 21.50 -16.89 -17.95
CA GLN A 227 20.86 -16.98 -19.26
C GLN A 227 21.67 -16.24 -20.33
N ILE A 228 22.15 -15.04 -20.03
CA ILE A 228 22.99 -14.25 -20.96
C ILE A 228 24.36 -14.91 -21.15
N GLU A 229 25.00 -15.34 -20.07
CA GLU A 229 26.27 -16.08 -20.17
C GLU A 229 26.16 -17.32 -21.08
N ASN A 230 25.08 -18.09 -20.96
CA ASN A 230 24.82 -19.23 -21.80
C ASN A 230 24.67 -18.82 -23.27
N LEU A 231 24.01 -17.68 -23.56
CA LEU A 231 23.90 -17.16 -24.92
C LEU A 231 25.28 -16.81 -25.49
N TYR A 232 26.15 -16.15 -24.71
CA TYR A 232 27.52 -15.81 -25.18
C TYR A 232 28.43 -17.03 -25.33
N LYS A 233 28.21 -18.11 -24.58
CA LYS A 233 28.98 -19.36 -24.65
C LYS A 233 28.57 -20.29 -25.78
N LEU A 234 27.53 -19.96 -26.55
CA LEU A 234 27.18 -20.77 -27.73
C LEU A 234 28.35 -20.79 -28.72
N PRO A 235 28.72 -21.97 -29.27
CA PRO A 235 29.89 -22.08 -30.14
C PRO A 235 29.87 -21.11 -31.32
N GLU A 236 28.69 -20.89 -31.92
CA GLU A 236 28.51 -19.93 -33.01
C GLU A 236 28.78 -18.48 -32.58
N ASN A 237 28.47 -18.12 -31.36
CA ASN A 237 28.67 -16.75 -30.85
C ASN A 237 30.13 -16.52 -30.44
N VAL A 238 30.79 -17.53 -29.88
CA VAL A 238 32.24 -17.48 -29.60
C VAL A 238 33.02 -17.32 -30.92
N LYS A 239 32.70 -18.13 -31.93
CA LYS A 239 33.34 -18.05 -33.26
C LYS A 239 33.08 -16.68 -33.92
N LEU A 240 31.87 -16.11 -33.77
CA LEU A 240 31.54 -14.78 -34.27
C LEU A 240 32.42 -13.67 -33.63
N GLU A 241 32.67 -13.73 -32.33
CA GLU A 241 33.55 -12.75 -31.64
C GLU A 241 35.00 -12.88 -32.11
N GLU A 242 35.50 -14.10 -32.36
CA GLU A 242 36.80 -14.33 -32.94
C GLU A 242 36.89 -13.75 -34.34
N GLU A 243 35.91 -14.03 -35.23
CA GLU A 243 35.85 -13.51 -36.60
C GLU A 243 35.81 -11.96 -36.60
N ILE A 244 34.99 -11.33 -35.75
CA ILE A 244 34.92 -9.88 -35.64
C ILE A 244 36.27 -9.31 -35.20
N THR A 245 36.94 -9.95 -34.24
CA THR A 245 38.23 -9.51 -33.73
C THR A 245 39.31 -9.56 -34.85
N GLN A 246 39.33 -10.65 -35.61
CA GLN A 246 40.23 -10.80 -36.72
C GLN A 246 39.97 -9.76 -37.80
N VAL A 247 38.71 -9.57 -38.21
CA VAL A 247 38.33 -8.58 -39.24
C VAL A 247 38.67 -7.14 -38.78
N LYS A 248 38.48 -6.81 -37.51
CA LYS A 248 38.89 -5.50 -36.97
C LYS A 248 40.40 -5.28 -37.03
N ALA A 249 41.19 -6.30 -36.71
CA ALA A 249 42.66 -6.25 -36.81
C ALA A 249 43.14 -6.00 -38.24
N GLU A 250 42.53 -6.71 -39.22
CA GLU A 250 42.81 -6.52 -40.64
C GLU A 250 42.46 -5.10 -41.11
N LEU A 251 41.28 -4.58 -40.70
CA LEU A 251 40.84 -3.23 -41.01
C LEU A 251 41.80 -2.15 -40.48
N ILE A 252 42.27 -2.32 -39.24
CA ILE A 252 43.25 -1.40 -38.64
C ILE A 252 44.54 -1.41 -39.42
N THR A 253 45.01 -2.58 -39.86
CA THR A 253 46.24 -2.72 -40.63
C THR A 253 46.11 -2.09 -42.00
N ALA A 254 44.98 -2.27 -42.70
CA ALA A 254 44.73 -1.74 -44.04
C ALA A 254 44.22 -0.26 -44.03
N ALA A 255 43.95 0.33 -42.86
CA ALA A 255 43.33 1.64 -42.74
C ALA A 255 44.11 2.76 -43.48
N GLN A 256 45.43 2.68 -43.49
CA GLN A 256 46.30 3.69 -44.16
C GLN A 256 46.43 3.48 -45.66
N THR A 257 46.36 2.25 -46.15
CA THR A 257 46.54 1.90 -47.53
C THR A 257 45.25 1.91 -48.34
N GLY A 258 44.13 1.59 -47.70
CA GLY A 258 42.83 1.38 -48.35
C GLY A 258 42.71 0.05 -49.09
N GLU A 259 43.69 -0.85 -48.94
CA GLU A 259 43.70 -2.20 -49.56
C GLU A 259 42.94 -3.16 -48.65
N TYR A 260 41.62 -3.06 -48.61
CA TYR A 260 40.80 -3.92 -47.81
C TYR A 260 40.52 -5.24 -48.52
N LEU A 261 40.85 -6.36 -47.86
CA LEU A 261 40.46 -7.70 -48.30
C LEU A 261 39.05 -8.09 -47.82
N ILE A 262 38.44 -7.22 -47.03
CA ILE A 262 37.16 -7.47 -46.38
C ILE A 262 36.04 -6.89 -47.23
N ASP A 263 35.08 -7.76 -47.57
CA ASP A 263 33.84 -7.34 -48.24
C ASP A 263 32.96 -6.51 -47.29
N PRO A 264 32.45 -5.34 -47.73
CA PRO A 264 31.52 -4.54 -46.93
C PRO A 264 30.30 -5.32 -46.41
N THR A 265 29.80 -6.31 -47.19
CA THR A 265 28.69 -7.18 -46.79
C THR A 265 29.07 -8.14 -45.69
N LEU A 266 30.30 -8.69 -45.71
CA LEU A 266 30.80 -9.51 -44.60
C LEU A 266 30.88 -8.72 -43.30
N TRP A 267 31.49 -7.55 -43.34
CA TRP A 267 31.54 -6.64 -42.19
C TRP A 267 30.15 -6.33 -41.62
N PHE A 268 29.22 -5.93 -42.49
CA PHE A 268 27.86 -5.60 -42.12
C PHE A 268 27.13 -6.80 -41.49
N GLY A 269 27.32 -8.00 -42.07
CA GLY A 269 26.71 -9.23 -41.58
C GLY A 269 27.22 -9.64 -40.18
N LEU A 270 28.55 -9.56 -39.98
CA LEU A 270 29.16 -9.91 -38.68
C LEU A 270 28.63 -9.00 -37.54
N LEU A 271 28.64 -7.68 -37.74
CA LEU A 271 28.17 -6.74 -36.72
C LEU A 271 26.64 -6.82 -36.52
N THR A 272 25.90 -7.19 -37.60
CA THR A 272 24.44 -7.44 -37.42
C THR A 272 24.20 -8.63 -36.49
N LYS A 273 24.92 -9.75 -36.68
CA LYS A 273 24.81 -10.90 -35.77
C LYS A 273 25.20 -10.57 -34.35
N LYS A 274 26.22 -9.73 -34.13
CA LYS A 274 26.61 -9.26 -32.78
C LYS A 274 25.53 -8.40 -32.16
N ILE A 275 24.92 -7.50 -32.93
CA ILE A 275 23.76 -6.66 -32.49
C ILE A 275 22.59 -7.58 -32.11
N ASP A 276 22.31 -8.65 -32.87
CA ASP A 276 21.23 -9.60 -32.57
C ASP A 276 21.45 -10.33 -31.22
N ILE A 277 22.71 -10.65 -30.88
CA ILE A 277 23.05 -11.25 -29.57
C ILE A 277 22.76 -10.24 -28.43
N LEU A 278 23.14 -8.98 -28.61
CA LEU A 278 22.88 -7.94 -27.65
C LEU A 278 21.39 -7.65 -27.49
N ASP A 279 20.64 -7.66 -28.61
CA ASP A 279 19.19 -7.49 -28.56
C ASP A 279 18.51 -8.65 -27.80
N LYS A 280 18.93 -9.89 -28.04
CA LYS A 280 18.49 -11.06 -27.23
C LYS A 280 18.82 -10.87 -25.74
N SER A 281 20.03 -10.38 -25.45
CA SER A 281 20.42 -10.07 -24.06
C SER A 281 19.53 -9.00 -23.44
N ALA A 282 19.23 -7.92 -24.18
CA ALA A 282 18.30 -6.87 -23.75
C ALA A 282 16.88 -7.40 -23.53
N GLN A 283 16.40 -8.33 -24.37
CA GLN A 283 15.10 -8.97 -24.20
C GLN A 283 15.04 -9.84 -22.93
N ILE A 284 16.11 -10.59 -22.62
CA ILE A 284 16.22 -11.37 -21.37
C ILE A 284 16.17 -10.43 -20.15
N ILE A 285 16.95 -9.35 -20.16
CA ILE A 285 16.95 -8.37 -19.07
C ILE A 285 15.57 -7.74 -18.92
N LYS A 286 14.93 -7.37 -20.03
CA LYS A 286 13.59 -6.75 -20.03
C LYS A 286 12.55 -7.70 -19.46
N ALA A 287 12.57 -8.97 -19.81
CA ALA A 287 11.66 -9.97 -19.25
C ALA A 287 11.84 -10.13 -17.73
N SER A 288 13.09 -10.18 -17.25
CA SER A 288 13.41 -10.22 -15.84
C SER A 288 12.95 -8.94 -15.11
N LEU A 289 13.17 -7.77 -15.70
CA LEU A 289 12.74 -6.50 -15.17
C LEU A 289 11.21 -6.43 -15.00
N GLN A 290 10.45 -6.90 -16.00
CA GLN A 290 8.99 -6.97 -15.94
C GLN A 290 8.50 -7.95 -14.86
N ALA A 291 9.13 -9.12 -14.73
CA ALA A 291 8.78 -10.08 -13.70
C ALA A 291 9.04 -9.54 -12.28
N GLN A 292 10.17 -8.86 -12.09
CA GLN A 292 10.48 -8.24 -10.80
C GLN A 292 9.58 -7.05 -10.48
N GLU A 293 9.25 -6.21 -11.45
CA GLU A 293 8.29 -5.12 -11.31
C GLU A 293 6.92 -5.65 -10.88
N GLN A 294 6.41 -6.68 -11.55
CA GLN A 294 5.13 -7.28 -11.20
C GLN A 294 5.12 -7.90 -9.80
N SER A 295 6.22 -8.53 -9.39
CA SER A 295 6.38 -9.07 -8.05
C SER A 295 6.35 -7.95 -6.99
N TYR A 296 7.05 -6.85 -7.26
CA TYR A 296 7.12 -5.68 -6.41
C TYR A 296 5.76 -4.96 -6.30
N ASP A 297 5.04 -4.84 -7.41
CA ASP A 297 3.68 -4.29 -7.47
C ASP A 297 2.71 -5.11 -6.61
N ASN A 298 2.69 -6.43 -6.78
CA ASN A 298 1.84 -7.33 -6.00
C ASN A 298 2.15 -7.24 -4.49
N GLN A 299 3.42 -7.14 -4.12
CA GLN A 299 3.84 -7.00 -2.72
C GLN A 299 3.35 -5.67 -2.13
N ASN A 300 3.52 -4.57 -2.85
CA ASN A 300 3.13 -3.24 -2.36
C ASN A 300 1.60 -3.07 -2.32
N ILE A 301 0.86 -3.63 -3.27
CA ILE A 301 -0.61 -3.69 -3.22
C ILE A 301 -1.06 -4.51 -2.00
N GLY A 302 -0.46 -5.66 -1.74
CA GLY A 302 -0.75 -6.48 -0.57
C GLY A 302 -0.49 -5.74 0.75
N GLN A 303 0.62 -5.02 0.84
CA GLN A 303 0.95 -4.19 2.00
C GLN A 303 -0.04 -3.03 2.19
N LEU A 304 -0.44 -2.35 1.12
CA LEU A 304 -1.41 -1.26 1.17
C LEU A 304 -2.79 -1.75 1.63
N ILE A 305 -3.25 -2.89 1.12
CA ILE A 305 -4.51 -3.51 1.55
C ILE A 305 -4.42 -3.90 3.04
N GLY A 306 -3.34 -4.55 3.45
CA GLY A 306 -3.11 -4.92 4.85
C GLY A 306 -3.07 -3.72 5.78
N ALA A 307 -2.38 -2.65 5.37
CA ALA A 307 -2.34 -1.38 6.11
C ALA A 307 -3.73 -0.73 6.22
N GLY A 308 -4.51 -0.74 5.13
CA GLY A 308 -5.89 -0.24 5.13
C GLY A 308 -6.81 -1.02 6.07
N LEU A 309 -6.72 -2.35 6.06
CA LEU A 309 -7.49 -3.22 6.97
C LEU A 309 -7.12 -2.96 8.44
N THR A 310 -5.82 -2.90 8.75
CA THR A 310 -5.38 -2.60 10.12
C THR A 310 -5.82 -1.22 10.59
N TRP A 311 -5.84 -0.24 9.71
CA TRP A 311 -6.32 1.11 10.00
C TRP A 311 -7.83 1.12 10.29
N ILE A 312 -8.65 0.44 9.47
CA ILE A 312 -10.10 0.30 9.69
C ILE A 312 -10.37 -0.40 11.02
N ILE A 313 -9.66 -1.51 11.31
CA ILE A 313 -9.80 -2.24 12.57
C ILE A 313 -9.46 -1.32 13.76
N SER A 314 -8.41 -0.52 13.67
CA SER A 314 -8.01 0.41 14.73
C SER A 314 -9.10 1.47 15.01
N ILE A 315 -9.77 1.97 13.98
CA ILE A 315 -10.91 2.88 14.10
C ILE A 315 -12.07 2.21 14.82
N VAL A 316 -12.46 1.00 14.39
CA VAL A 316 -13.56 0.25 15.01
C VAL A 316 -13.27 -0.01 16.48
N LEU A 317 -12.07 -0.49 16.81
CA LEU A 317 -11.64 -0.73 18.19
C LEU A 317 -11.65 0.56 19.03
N MET A 318 -11.23 1.67 18.45
CA MET A 318 -11.26 2.97 19.10
C MET A 318 -12.71 3.38 19.45
N PHE A 319 -13.65 3.27 18.50
CA PHE A 319 -15.07 3.58 18.75
C PHE A 319 -15.67 2.65 19.79
N LEU A 320 -15.40 1.35 19.76
CA LEU A 320 -15.85 0.38 20.77
C LEU A 320 -15.26 0.73 22.15
N GLY A 321 -13.98 1.04 22.24
CA GLY A 321 -13.32 1.42 23.50
C GLY A 321 -13.91 2.70 24.11
N PHE A 322 -14.18 3.72 23.29
CA PHE A 322 -14.87 4.94 23.77
C PHE A 322 -16.31 4.67 24.20
N GLY A 323 -17.04 3.83 23.45
CA GLY A 323 -18.41 3.42 23.79
C GLY A 323 -18.48 2.67 25.13
N LEU A 324 -17.63 1.66 25.31
CA LEU A 324 -17.54 0.88 26.55
C LEU A 324 -17.15 1.77 27.76
N SER A 325 -16.17 2.66 27.56
CA SER A 325 -15.78 3.63 28.60
C SER A 325 -16.92 4.59 28.97
N GLY A 326 -17.73 4.99 28.00
CA GLY A 326 -18.94 5.80 28.20
C GLY A 326 -20.01 5.06 29.02
N GLN A 327 -20.27 3.80 28.68
CA GLN A 327 -21.23 2.94 29.36
C GLN A 327 -20.78 2.65 30.80
N PHE A 328 -19.50 2.36 31.02
CA PHE A 328 -18.95 2.18 32.36
C PHE A 328 -19.16 3.43 33.26
N ARG A 329 -18.92 4.62 32.73
CA ARG A 329 -19.18 5.88 33.46
C ARG A 329 -20.66 6.05 33.83
N LYS A 330 -21.59 5.69 32.96
CA LYS A 330 -23.03 5.71 33.27
C LYS A 330 -23.37 4.73 34.38
N ASN A 331 -22.80 3.53 34.36
CA ASN A 331 -23.03 2.52 35.39
C ASN A 331 -22.49 2.96 36.77
N VAL A 332 -21.27 3.54 36.79
CA VAL A 332 -20.70 4.09 38.06
C VAL A 332 -21.59 5.20 38.63
N ARG A 333 -22.05 6.14 37.80
CA ARG A 333 -23.01 7.19 38.26
C ARG A 333 -24.35 6.62 38.74
N GLY A 334 -24.82 5.54 38.08
CA GLY A 334 -26.01 4.84 38.55
C GLY A 334 -25.83 4.24 39.95
N LEU A 335 -24.66 3.63 40.20
CA LEU A 335 -24.29 3.13 41.53
C LEU A 335 -24.17 4.24 42.54
N GLU A 336 -23.57 5.38 42.24
CA GLU A 336 -23.53 6.55 43.12
C GLU A 336 -24.93 6.99 43.56
N ASN A 337 -25.89 7.05 42.63
CA ASN A 337 -27.27 7.45 42.92
C ASN A 337 -28.02 6.43 43.81
N ILE A 338 -27.78 5.14 43.61
CA ILE A 338 -28.34 4.08 44.46
C ILE A 338 -27.71 4.14 45.86
N PHE A 339 -26.41 4.36 45.90
CA PHE A 339 -25.67 4.39 47.16
C PHE A 339 -26.08 5.53 48.06
N THR A 340 -26.39 6.72 47.51
CA THR A 340 -26.91 7.84 48.30
C THR A 340 -28.19 7.48 49.12
N ARG A 341 -29.03 6.56 48.56
CA ARG A 341 -30.23 6.07 49.28
C ARG A 341 -29.86 5.02 50.34
N VAL A 342 -28.86 4.23 50.11
CA VAL A 342 -28.37 3.19 51.06
C VAL A 342 -27.64 3.86 52.23
N GLU A 343 -26.96 4.99 52.00
CA GLU A 343 -26.28 5.76 53.02
C GLU A 343 -27.27 6.28 54.09
N GLU A 344 -28.48 6.70 53.68
CA GLU A 344 -29.55 7.05 54.61
C GLU A 344 -29.97 5.87 55.49
N LEU A 345 -30.06 4.68 54.95
CA LEU A 345 -30.45 3.46 55.71
C LEU A 345 -29.33 2.93 56.61
N ALA A 346 -28.09 3.22 56.28
CA ALA A 346 -26.91 2.84 57.07
C ALA A 346 -26.63 3.82 58.24
N GLU A 347 -27.34 4.93 58.33
CA GLU A 347 -27.13 6.01 59.34
C GLU A 347 -25.67 6.50 59.38
N THR A 348 -24.98 6.48 58.19
CA THR A 348 -23.61 6.93 58.11
C THR A 348 -23.49 8.07 57.08
N LYS A 349 -22.68 9.10 57.39
CA LYS A 349 -22.34 10.20 56.47
C LYS A 349 -20.89 10.10 55.98
N GLN A 350 -20.50 8.96 55.53
CA GLN A 350 -19.12 8.74 55.04
C GLN A 350 -19.05 8.95 53.53
N LYS A 351 -18.31 9.96 53.06
CA LYS A 351 -18.16 10.25 51.64
C LYS A 351 -17.40 9.13 50.93
N VAL A 352 -18.07 8.46 50.02
CA VAL A 352 -17.51 7.35 49.23
C VAL A 352 -17.08 7.85 47.86
N ASP A 353 -15.82 7.59 47.49
CA ASP A 353 -15.32 7.84 46.12
C ASP A 353 -15.31 6.54 45.31
N PHE A 354 -16.35 6.31 44.53
CA PHE A 354 -16.49 5.14 43.66
C PHE A 354 -15.43 5.05 42.58
N ASN A 355 -14.60 6.07 42.43
CA ASN A 355 -13.49 6.07 41.47
C ASN A 355 -12.19 5.47 42.02
N THR A 356 -12.22 4.95 43.26
CA THR A 356 -11.06 4.34 43.92
C THR A 356 -11.41 2.94 44.43
N ALA A 357 -10.44 2.02 44.43
CA ALA A 357 -10.63 0.68 45.02
C ALA A 357 -10.91 0.77 46.53
N GLU A 358 -10.32 1.73 47.22
CA GLU A 358 -10.53 2.01 48.65
C GLU A 358 -11.98 2.48 48.92
N GLY A 359 -12.50 3.39 48.07
CA GLY A 359 -13.88 3.82 48.13
C GLY A 359 -14.90 2.72 47.85
N MET A 360 -14.60 1.80 46.93
CA MET A 360 -15.44 0.61 46.71
C MET A 360 -15.52 -0.29 47.93
N ASN A 361 -14.41 -0.52 48.62
CA ASN A 361 -14.41 -1.31 49.88
C ASN A 361 -15.22 -0.61 50.97
N VAL A 362 -15.12 0.72 51.08
CA VAL A 362 -15.96 1.50 52.01
C VAL A 362 -17.44 1.36 51.64
N ALA A 363 -17.79 1.41 50.37
CA ALA A 363 -19.17 1.20 49.90
C ALA A 363 -19.73 -0.16 50.31
N TYR A 364 -18.97 -1.22 50.14
CA TYR A 364 -19.39 -2.57 50.60
C TYR A 364 -19.67 -2.60 52.11
N GLY A 365 -18.77 -2.03 52.91
CA GLY A 365 -18.97 -1.96 54.35
C GLY A 365 -20.23 -1.18 54.79
N ILE A 366 -20.57 -0.12 54.03
CA ILE A 366 -21.81 0.66 54.31
C ILE A 366 -23.06 -0.16 53.89
N ILE A 367 -23.01 -0.89 52.78
CA ILE A 367 -24.11 -1.76 52.34
C ILE A 367 -24.36 -2.85 53.38
N ASP A 368 -23.31 -3.51 53.84
CA ASP A 368 -23.44 -4.56 54.89
C ASP A 368 -24.09 -4.01 56.14
N LYS A 369 -23.68 -2.82 56.58
CA LYS A 369 -24.27 -2.18 57.76
C LYS A 369 -25.74 -1.80 57.54
N ALA A 370 -26.11 -1.33 56.33
CA ALA A 370 -27.50 -1.03 55.97
C ALA A 370 -28.39 -2.31 56.05
N ILE A 371 -27.87 -3.42 55.52
CA ILE A 371 -28.56 -4.72 55.57
C ILE A 371 -28.78 -5.18 57.02
N GLU A 372 -27.77 -5.02 57.89
CA GLU A 372 -27.85 -5.34 59.30
C GLU A 372 -28.92 -4.51 60.01
N ASN A 373 -28.93 -3.20 59.76
CA ASN A 373 -29.95 -2.27 60.30
C ASN A 373 -31.37 -2.64 59.86
N ILE A 374 -31.58 -2.93 58.57
CA ILE A 374 -32.88 -3.36 58.04
C ILE A 374 -33.34 -4.68 58.70
N ALA A 375 -32.44 -5.65 58.88
CA ALA A 375 -32.76 -6.92 59.54
C ALA A 375 -33.18 -6.70 60.96
N LYS A 376 -32.50 -5.81 61.72
CA LYS A 376 -32.82 -5.46 63.08
C LYS A 376 -34.17 -4.71 63.20
N GLU A 377 -34.43 -3.77 62.31
CA GLU A 377 -35.74 -3.05 62.30
C GLU A 377 -36.88 -4.03 61.96
N LYS A 378 -36.70 -4.96 61.04
CA LYS A 378 -37.67 -5.97 60.70
C LYS A 378 -37.99 -6.83 61.92
N GLN A 379 -36.95 -7.29 62.63
CA GLN A 379 -37.12 -8.10 63.86
C GLN A 379 -37.90 -7.31 64.93
N ASN A 380 -37.54 -6.05 65.17
CA ASN A 380 -38.24 -5.20 66.14
C ASN A 380 -39.72 -5.01 65.76
N ALA A 381 -40.01 -4.84 64.46
CA ALA A 381 -41.37 -4.73 63.98
C ALA A 381 -42.18 -6.03 64.14
N GLU A 382 -41.56 -7.16 63.89
CA GLU A 382 -42.16 -8.50 64.08
C GLU A 382 -42.44 -8.74 65.56
N GLU A 383 -41.51 -8.44 66.49
CA GLU A 383 -41.70 -8.53 67.95
C GLU A 383 -42.80 -7.62 68.44
N ALA A 384 -42.83 -6.35 67.97
CA ALA A 384 -43.89 -5.39 68.30
C ALA A 384 -45.27 -5.86 67.80
N SER A 385 -45.34 -6.44 66.60
CA SER A 385 -46.58 -7.02 66.05
C SER A 385 -47.05 -8.23 66.84
N ALA A 386 -46.13 -9.12 67.23
CA ALA A 386 -46.44 -10.25 68.06
C ALA A 386 -46.94 -9.83 69.46
N ALA A 387 -46.25 -8.87 70.11
CA ALA A 387 -46.66 -8.33 71.41
C ALA A 387 -48.04 -7.70 71.32
N LYS A 388 -48.33 -6.95 70.25
CA LYS A 388 -49.67 -6.34 70.03
C LYS A 388 -50.74 -7.41 69.85
N SER A 389 -50.44 -8.50 69.14
CA SER A 389 -51.38 -9.61 68.94
C SER A 389 -51.69 -10.36 70.25
N ILE A 390 -50.66 -10.62 71.07
CA ILE A 390 -50.82 -11.20 72.37
C ILE A 390 -51.62 -10.32 73.33
N PHE A 391 -51.31 -9.01 73.33
CA PHE A 391 -52.05 -8.04 74.11
C PHE A 391 -53.53 -8.02 73.73
N LEU A 392 -53.86 -7.96 72.43
CA LEU A 392 -55.28 -7.93 71.99
C LEU A 392 -56.00 -9.24 72.32
N ALA A 393 -55.31 -10.40 72.20
CA ALA A 393 -55.87 -11.70 72.54
C ALA A 393 -56.19 -11.78 74.09
N ASN A 394 -55.23 -11.35 74.91
CA ASN A 394 -55.41 -11.35 76.37
C ASN A 394 -56.54 -10.33 76.80
N MET A 395 -56.54 -9.15 76.24
CA MET A 395 -57.61 -8.12 76.49
C MET A 395 -58.97 -8.68 76.09
N SER A 396 -59.08 -9.34 74.94
CA SER A 396 -60.33 -9.96 74.48
C SER A 396 -60.83 -10.98 75.50
N HIS A 397 -59.86 -11.77 76.03
CA HIS A 397 -60.22 -12.80 77.08
C HIS A 397 -60.57 -12.17 78.38
N GLU A 398 -59.85 -11.14 78.85
CA GLU A 398 -60.11 -10.40 80.11
C GLU A 398 -61.39 -9.64 80.07
N ILE A 399 -61.83 -9.14 78.92
CA ILE A 399 -63.11 -8.42 78.72
C ILE A 399 -64.26 -9.43 78.64
N ARG A 400 -64.08 -10.56 77.98
CA ARG A 400 -65.10 -11.55 77.77
C ARG A 400 -65.55 -12.25 79.10
N THR A 401 -64.58 -12.50 80.00
CA THR A 401 -64.91 -13.16 81.30
C THR A 401 -65.87 -12.34 82.16
N PRO A 402 -65.62 -11.06 82.50
CA PRO A 402 -66.57 -10.27 83.29
C PRO A 402 -67.87 -10.01 82.52
N LEU A 403 -67.75 -9.88 81.18
CA LEU A 403 -68.94 -9.59 80.37
C LEU A 403 -69.89 -10.79 80.32
N ASN A 404 -69.38 -12.04 80.23
CA ASN A 404 -70.15 -13.29 80.37
C ASN A 404 -70.79 -13.40 81.78
N GLY A 405 -70.05 -12.92 82.80
CA GLY A 405 -70.61 -12.87 84.12
C GLY A 405 -71.79 -11.86 84.21
N ILE A 406 -71.67 -10.65 83.61
CA ILE A 406 -72.71 -9.66 83.53
C ILE A 406 -73.94 -10.18 82.78
N ILE A 407 -73.76 -10.83 81.64
CA ILE A 407 -74.83 -11.45 80.83
C ILE A 407 -75.49 -12.55 81.60
N GLY A 408 -74.73 -13.43 82.26
CA GLY A 408 -75.33 -14.47 83.13
C GLY A 408 -76.14 -13.92 84.27
N PHE A 409 -75.66 -12.88 84.91
CA PHE A 409 -76.48 -12.20 86.01
C PHE A 409 -77.66 -11.46 85.47
N THR A 410 -77.60 -10.81 84.36
CA THR A 410 -78.74 -10.14 83.72
C THR A 410 -79.82 -11.14 83.27
N GLU A 411 -79.41 -12.32 82.74
CA GLU A 411 -80.30 -13.41 82.42
C GLU A 411 -81.03 -13.98 83.63
N LEU A 412 -80.31 -14.15 84.75
CA LEU A 412 -80.90 -14.55 86.01
C LEU A 412 -81.91 -13.51 86.60
N LEU A 413 -81.54 -12.26 86.45
CA LEU A 413 -82.38 -11.13 86.88
C LEU A 413 -83.66 -11.03 86.00
N ARG A 414 -83.59 -11.20 84.71
CA ARG A 414 -84.69 -11.24 83.79
C ARG A 414 -85.75 -12.29 84.10
N ASN A 415 -85.28 -13.46 84.62
CA ASN A 415 -86.13 -14.54 85.03
C ASN A 415 -86.68 -14.41 86.46
N SER A 416 -86.36 -13.35 87.17
CA SER A 416 -86.91 -13.07 88.48
C SER A 416 -88.16 -12.11 88.38
N ASP A 417 -88.86 -11.96 89.49
CA ASP A 417 -90.08 -11.13 89.53
C ASP A 417 -89.69 -9.60 89.62
N LEU A 418 -89.45 -9.00 88.41
CA LEU A 418 -89.07 -7.60 88.23
C LEU A 418 -90.27 -6.77 87.79
N ASP A 419 -90.38 -5.54 88.28
CA ASP A 419 -91.28 -4.55 87.71
C ASP A 419 -90.83 -4.08 86.30
N GLU A 420 -91.74 -3.51 85.51
CA GLU A 420 -91.52 -3.23 84.11
C GLU A 420 -90.38 -2.30 83.87
N GLU A 421 -90.11 -1.30 84.70
CA GLU A 421 -89.01 -0.34 84.61
C GLU A 421 -87.68 -0.96 84.86
N LYS A 422 -87.54 -1.93 85.82
CA LYS A 422 -86.30 -2.66 86.10
C LYS A 422 -85.99 -3.67 85.03
N ARG A 423 -87.04 -4.25 84.39
CA ARG A 423 -86.85 -5.19 83.27
C ARG A 423 -86.24 -4.51 82.06
N GLU A 424 -86.67 -3.25 81.77
CA GLU A 424 -86.10 -2.45 80.72
C GLU A 424 -84.59 -2.12 80.97
N PHE A 425 -84.19 -1.86 82.23
CA PHE A 425 -82.73 -1.64 82.54
C PHE A 425 -81.91 -2.95 82.37
N VAL A 426 -82.42 -4.11 82.72
CA VAL A 426 -81.80 -5.37 82.55
C VAL A 426 -81.63 -5.68 81.08
N ASP A 427 -82.61 -5.48 80.22
CA ASP A 427 -82.50 -5.63 78.74
C ASP A 427 -81.49 -4.69 78.10
N VAL A 428 -81.34 -3.44 78.59
CA VAL A 428 -80.36 -2.50 78.12
C VAL A 428 -78.93 -2.97 78.49
N ILE A 429 -78.73 -3.47 79.74
CA ILE A 429 -77.43 -4.01 80.18
C ILE A 429 -77.03 -5.22 79.39
N GLU A 430 -77.97 -6.19 79.21
CA GLU A 430 -77.71 -7.41 78.39
C GLU A 430 -77.31 -7.08 76.99
N LYS A 431 -78.12 -6.26 76.35
CA LYS A 431 -77.83 -5.83 74.94
C LYS A 431 -76.52 -5.04 74.78
N SER A 432 -76.17 -4.26 75.77
CA SER A 432 -74.92 -3.49 75.80
C SER A 432 -73.74 -4.41 76.02
N SER A 433 -73.91 -5.44 76.81
CA SER A 433 -72.89 -6.49 77.13
C SER A 433 -72.68 -7.43 75.91
N GLU A 434 -73.77 -7.80 75.23
CA GLU A 434 -73.68 -8.64 74.01
C GLU A 434 -72.97 -7.84 72.87
N ASN A 435 -73.23 -6.49 72.75
CA ASN A 435 -72.54 -5.66 71.76
C ASN A 435 -71.05 -5.48 72.04
N LEU A 436 -70.58 -5.66 73.28
CA LEU A 436 -69.18 -5.58 73.69
C LEU A 436 -68.45 -6.94 73.61
N LEU A 437 -69.11 -8.05 73.49
CA LEU A 437 -68.58 -9.43 73.35
C LEU A 437 -68.17 -9.69 71.92
#